data_87e6a6ef7d117b8c354366eadca95516
#
_entry.id   87e6a6ef7d117b8c354366eadca95516
#
_cell.length_a   1.000
_cell.length_b   1.000
_cell.length_c   1.000
_cell.angle_alpha   90.00
_cell.angle_beta   90.00
_cell.angle_gamma   90.00
#
_symmetry.space_group_name_H-M   'P 1'
#
loop_
_entity.id
_entity.type
_entity.pdbx_description
1 polymer ?
#
loop_
_entity_poly.entity_id
_entity_poly.type
_entity_poly.pdbx_seq_one_letter_code
_entity_poly.pdbx_strand_id
1 'polypeptide(L)'
;DILRGSSIGADAFTLSVYPASTPIYMEIAKNGVLADLMQTGAVVKTAFCGPCFGAGDTPANNALSIRHSTRNFPNREGSKIQNGQISSVALMDARSIAATAANRGYLTSAADFDVKYTKPRYFFDKTIYENRVFDSKGKADPDTEIQFGPNIKDWPEMPALTENLVLKVVSEIHDPVTTTDELIPSGETSSFRSNPLGLAEFTLSRKDPEYV
;
A
#
# COMPACT_ATOMS: atom_id res chain seq x y z
N ASP A 1 9.97 19.34 -9.73
CA ASP A 1 10.52 20.70 -9.71
C ASP A 1 11.54 20.89 -8.57
N ILE A 2 11.19 20.66 -7.29
CA ILE A 2 12.12 20.83 -6.14
C ILE A 2 13.40 19.98 -6.30
N LEU A 3 13.26 18.72 -6.71
CA LEU A 3 14.37 17.77 -6.80
C LEU A 3 15.20 17.87 -8.07
N ARG A 4 14.74 18.59 -9.09
CA ARG A 4 15.46 18.67 -10.36
C ARG A 4 16.84 19.29 -10.17
N GLY A 5 17.89 18.54 -10.57
CA GLY A 5 19.27 18.96 -10.39
C GLY A 5 19.83 18.83 -8.97
N SER A 6 19.04 18.29 -8.03
CA SER A 6 19.47 18.01 -6.66
C SER A 6 19.98 16.58 -6.52
N SER A 7 20.58 16.28 -5.37
CA SER A 7 20.96 14.93 -4.96
C SER A 7 20.48 14.67 -3.54
N ILE A 8 19.94 13.48 -3.30
CA ILE A 8 19.55 13.06 -1.95
C ILE A 8 20.75 12.73 -1.03
N GLY A 9 21.97 12.80 -1.59
CA GLY A 9 23.21 12.46 -0.87
C GLY A 9 23.52 10.97 -0.91
N ALA A 10 24.64 10.60 -0.30
CA ALA A 10 25.12 9.22 -0.19
C ALA A 10 25.07 8.67 1.23
N ASP A 11 24.39 9.38 2.13
CA ASP A 11 24.25 9.02 3.53
C ASP A 11 23.10 8.03 3.79
N ALA A 12 22.64 7.92 5.03
CA ALA A 12 21.59 6.98 5.43
C ALA A 12 20.18 7.32 4.89
N PHE A 13 19.98 8.52 4.34
CA PHE A 13 18.68 8.90 3.78
C PHE A 13 18.41 8.20 2.47
N THR A 14 17.19 7.66 2.33
CA THR A 14 16.71 7.03 1.10
C THR A 14 15.37 7.63 0.69
N LEU A 15 15.12 7.71 -0.62
CA LEU A 15 13.86 8.17 -1.18
C LEU A 15 13.29 7.11 -2.12
N SER A 16 12.12 6.60 -1.78
CA SER A 16 11.34 5.72 -2.66
C SER A 16 10.12 6.45 -3.20
N VAL A 17 9.89 6.32 -4.49
CA VAL A 17 8.76 6.93 -5.19
C VAL A 17 7.88 5.85 -5.81
N TYR A 18 6.60 5.88 -5.47
CA TYR A 18 5.59 4.95 -5.97
C TYR A 18 4.51 5.73 -6.72
N PRO A 19 4.56 5.82 -8.04
CA PRO A 19 3.48 6.40 -8.83
C PRO A 19 2.15 5.69 -8.53
N ALA A 20 1.06 6.45 -8.48
CA ALA A 20 -0.23 5.92 -8.04
C ALA A 20 -0.82 4.84 -8.98
N SER A 21 -0.35 4.79 -10.23
CA SER A 21 -0.83 3.80 -11.22
C SER A 21 0.18 3.63 -12.35
N THR A 22 0.04 2.57 -13.13
CA THR A 22 0.86 2.33 -14.33
C THR A 22 0.70 3.45 -15.39
N PRO A 23 -0.49 4.00 -15.67
CA PRO A 23 -0.60 5.16 -16.56
C PRO A 23 0.19 6.38 -16.09
N ILE A 24 0.19 6.67 -14.78
CA ILE A 24 1.00 7.76 -14.22
C ILE A 24 2.49 7.44 -14.32
N TYR A 25 2.89 6.20 -14.07
CA TYR A 25 4.27 5.77 -14.25
C TYR A 25 4.73 5.98 -15.70
N MET A 26 3.90 5.61 -16.68
CA MET A 26 4.18 5.82 -18.09
C MET A 26 4.25 7.31 -18.44
N GLU A 27 3.38 8.12 -17.86
CA GLU A 27 3.38 9.57 -18.10
C GLU A 27 4.68 10.22 -17.61
N ILE A 28 5.14 9.89 -16.39
CA ILE A 28 6.42 10.43 -15.89
C ILE A 28 7.63 9.89 -16.67
N ALA A 29 7.51 8.71 -17.27
CA ALA A 29 8.54 8.20 -18.17
C ALA A 29 8.59 8.98 -19.48
N LYS A 30 7.43 9.27 -20.09
CA LYS A 30 7.31 10.00 -21.35
C LYS A 30 7.74 11.46 -21.25
N ASN A 31 7.45 12.12 -20.13
CA ASN A 31 7.75 13.55 -19.93
C ASN A 31 9.12 13.81 -19.29
N GLY A 32 9.92 12.77 -18.99
CA GLY A 32 11.27 12.87 -18.48
C GLY A 32 11.36 13.00 -16.95
N VAL A 33 10.25 13.15 -16.22
CA VAL A 33 10.26 13.26 -14.74
C VAL A 33 10.85 12.02 -14.08
N LEU A 34 10.67 10.82 -14.68
CA LEU A 34 11.27 9.59 -14.19
C LEU A 34 12.80 9.70 -14.18
N ALA A 35 13.40 10.23 -15.27
CA ALA A 35 14.83 10.42 -15.36
C ALA A 35 15.31 11.47 -14.35
N ASP A 36 14.61 12.58 -14.21
CA ASP A 36 14.90 13.61 -13.20
C ASP A 36 14.95 13.00 -11.77
N LEU A 37 13.97 12.16 -11.41
CA LEU A 37 13.92 11.51 -10.11
C LEU A 37 15.10 10.53 -9.92
N MET A 38 15.37 9.69 -10.90
CA MET A 38 16.47 8.72 -10.83
C MET A 38 17.83 9.39 -10.70
N GLN A 39 18.04 10.52 -11.37
CA GLN A 39 19.27 11.29 -11.28
C GLN A 39 19.54 11.85 -9.88
N THR A 40 18.51 12.05 -9.07
CA THR A 40 18.68 12.49 -7.67
C THR A 40 19.18 11.38 -6.75
N GLY A 41 19.15 10.13 -7.18
CA GLY A 41 19.40 8.94 -6.36
C GLY A 41 18.10 8.30 -5.80
N ALA A 42 16.93 8.80 -6.17
CA ALA A 42 15.67 8.20 -5.77
C ALA A 42 15.43 6.85 -6.46
N VAL A 43 14.82 5.91 -5.76
CA VAL A 43 14.37 4.62 -6.29
C VAL A 43 12.91 4.74 -6.70
N VAL A 44 12.63 4.63 -8.00
CA VAL A 44 11.26 4.67 -8.51
C VAL A 44 10.77 3.25 -8.74
N LYS A 45 9.67 2.90 -8.09
CA LYS A 45 9.07 1.55 -8.12
C LYS A 45 7.68 1.61 -8.77
N THR A 46 7.16 0.46 -9.16
CA THR A 46 5.78 0.36 -9.66
C THR A 46 4.76 0.52 -8.54
N ALA A 47 3.54 0.94 -8.89
CA ALA A 47 2.44 1.00 -7.93
C ALA A 47 2.14 -0.40 -7.36
N PHE A 48 2.13 -0.53 -6.03
CA PHE A 48 1.70 -1.74 -5.33
C PHE A 48 1.16 -1.41 -3.94
N CYS A 49 0.43 -2.31 -3.36
CA CYS A 49 -0.06 -2.17 -1.99
C CYS A 49 0.98 -2.72 -1.01
N GLY A 50 1.57 -1.86 -0.21
CA GLY A 50 2.60 -2.30 0.74
C GLY A 50 3.36 -1.17 1.45
N PRO A 51 3.68 -0.05 0.79
CA PRO A 51 4.52 0.98 1.40
C PRO A 51 3.96 1.58 2.70
N CYS A 52 2.62 1.59 2.85
CA CYS A 52 1.98 2.11 4.08
C CYS A 52 2.23 1.26 5.34
N PHE A 53 2.74 0.05 5.20
CA PHE A 53 3.16 -0.80 6.29
C PHE A 53 4.63 -1.25 6.16
N GLY A 54 5.43 -0.51 5.39
CA GLY A 54 6.87 -0.72 5.24
C GLY A 54 7.28 -1.86 4.31
N ALA A 55 6.36 -2.46 3.54
CA ALA A 55 6.75 -3.50 2.59
C ALA A 55 7.70 -2.94 1.54
N GLY A 56 8.93 -3.45 1.54
CA GLY A 56 10.01 -3.04 0.65
C GLY A 56 10.74 -1.73 1.01
N ASP A 57 10.33 -1.05 2.08
CA ASP A 57 10.92 0.21 2.55
C ASP A 57 10.86 0.34 4.08
N THR A 58 11.32 -0.69 4.77
CA THR A 58 11.40 -0.66 6.24
C THR A 58 12.52 0.28 6.67
N PRO A 59 12.25 1.26 7.53
CA PRO A 59 13.30 2.15 8.06
C PRO A 59 14.26 1.40 8.97
N ALA A 60 15.46 1.93 9.13
CA ALA A 60 16.41 1.43 10.11
C ALA A 60 15.87 1.64 11.55
N ASN A 61 16.44 0.92 12.51
CA ASN A 61 16.10 1.11 13.92
C ASN A 61 16.36 2.57 14.34
N ASN A 62 15.43 3.16 15.08
CA ASN A 62 15.40 4.57 15.49
C ASN A 62 15.29 5.58 14.34
N ALA A 63 15.08 5.15 13.11
CA ALA A 63 14.88 6.06 12.00
C ALA A 63 13.43 6.55 11.89
N LEU A 64 13.28 7.75 11.34
CA LEU A 64 11.99 8.33 11.01
C LEU A 64 11.66 8.05 9.53
N SER A 65 10.53 7.43 9.28
CA SER A 65 9.94 7.31 7.94
C SER A 65 8.96 8.46 7.72
N ILE A 66 9.22 9.33 6.77
CA ILE A 66 8.27 10.34 6.31
C ILE A 66 7.59 9.88 5.04
N ARG A 67 6.28 10.03 4.94
CA ARG A 67 5.55 9.49 3.80
C ARG A 67 4.32 10.29 3.41
N HIS A 68 4.07 10.33 2.12
CA HIS A 68 2.81 10.77 1.56
C HIS A 68 1.93 9.54 1.31
N SER A 69 1.13 9.19 2.29
CA SER A 69 0.21 8.06 2.21
C SER A 69 -1.10 8.38 2.94
N THR A 70 -2.15 7.61 2.68
CA THR A 70 -3.44 7.81 3.34
C THR A 70 -3.52 7.16 4.72
N ARG A 71 -2.50 6.40 5.12
CA ARG A 71 -2.53 5.58 6.33
C ARG A 71 -1.24 5.70 7.12
N ASN A 72 -1.40 5.84 8.41
CA ASN A 72 -0.33 5.80 9.40
C ASN A 72 -0.79 4.93 10.57
N PHE A 73 -0.50 3.65 10.51
CA PHE A 73 -0.88 2.70 11.56
C PHE A 73 0.29 2.49 12.52
N PRO A 74 0.03 2.46 13.83
CA PRO A 74 1.05 2.08 14.80
C PRO A 74 1.60 0.67 14.51
N ASN A 75 2.89 0.49 14.74
CA ASN A 75 3.58 -0.81 14.67
C ASN A 75 3.46 -1.53 13.31
N ARG A 76 3.38 -0.77 12.22
CA ARG A 76 3.25 -1.32 10.88
C ARG A 76 4.43 -1.06 9.95
N GLU A 77 5.57 -0.70 10.49
CA GLU A 77 6.78 -0.46 9.72
C GLU A 77 7.54 -1.76 9.42
N GLY A 78 6.98 -2.58 8.53
CA GLY A 78 7.65 -3.75 7.97
C GLY A 78 7.80 -4.94 8.90
N SER A 79 7.70 -4.75 10.20
CA SER A 79 7.77 -5.82 11.19
C SER A 79 7.22 -5.38 12.54
N LYS A 80 6.92 -6.33 13.38
CA LYS A 80 6.63 -6.07 14.79
C LYS A 80 7.88 -5.48 15.46
N ILE A 81 7.68 -4.45 16.27
CA ILE A 81 8.75 -3.92 17.12
C ILE A 81 9.23 -5.05 18.03
N GLN A 82 10.51 -5.36 17.97
CA GLN A 82 11.12 -6.43 18.74
C GLN A 82 12.44 -5.93 19.34
N ASN A 83 12.84 -6.47 20.48
CA ASN A 83 14.14 -6.22 21.09
C ASN A 83 14.51 -4.75 21.28
N GLY A 84 13.53 -3.91 21.64
CA GLY A 84 13.73 -2.48 21.84
C GLY A 84 13.90 -1.66 20.56
N GLN A 85 13.63 -2.22 19.40
CA GLN A 85 13.60 -1.46 18.15
C GLN A 85 12.50 -0.41 18.17
N ILE A 86 12.79 0.76 17.61
CA ILE A 86 11.85 1.86 17.48
C ILE A 86 11.71 2.20 15.99
N SER A 87 10.49 2.33 15.56
CA SER A 87 10.14 2.78 14.23
C SER A 87 9.15 3.92 14.34
N SER A 88 9.47 5.04 13.74
CA SER A 88 8.65 6.24 13.76
C SER A 88 8.18 6.61 12.37
N VAL A 89 6.92 7.02 12.25
CA VAL A 89 6.30 7.42 10.98
C VAL A 89 5.65 8.78 11.12
N ALA A 90 5.90 9.66 10.16
CA ALA A 90 5.20 10.91 10.01
C ALA A 90 4.55 11.01 8.62
N LEU A 91 3.31 11.44 8.56
CA LEU A 91 2.66 11.80 7.31
C LEU A 91 3.08 13.22 6.92
N MET A 92 3.42 13.40 5.66
CA MET A 92 3.90 14.66 5.14
C MET A 92 3.42 14.84 3.70
N ASP A 93 3.25 16.07 3.26
CA ASP A 93 2.93 16.35 1.86
C ASP A 93 4.12 16.07 0.93
N ALA A 94 3.84 15.74 -0.32
CA ALA A 94 4.85 15.32 -1.29
C ALA A 94 5.90 16.42 -1.58
N ARG A 95 5.55 17.70 -1.44
CA ARG A 95 6.49 18.81 -1.67
C ARG A 95 7.49 18.92 -0.53
N SER A 96 7.02 18.80 0.72
CA SER A 96 7.88 18.80 1.90
C SER A 96 8.77 17.55 1.99
N ILE A 97 8.27 16.40 1.50
CA ILE A 97 9.13 15.21 1.31
C ILE A 97 10.24 15.51 0.29
N ALA A 98 9.90 16.14 -0.83
CA ALA A 98 10.88 16.51 -1.85
C ALA A 98 11.89 17.55 -1.33
N ALA A 99 11.44 18.52 -0.53
CA ALA A 99 12.30 19.51 0.12
C ALA A 99 13.28 18.84 1.11
N THR A 100 12.77 17.93 1.92
CA THR A 100 13.58 17.12 2.85
C THR A 100 14.60 16.27 2.09
N ALA A 101 14.20 15.67 0.96
CA ALA A 101 15.09 14.89 0.13
C ALA A 101 16.20 15.76 -0.53
N ALA A 102 15.84 16.94 -1.05
CA ALA A 102 16.82 17.90 -1.58
C ALA A 102 17.80 18.39 -0.53
N ASN A 103 17.39 18.42 0.74
CA ASN A 103 18.22 18.74 1.90
C ASN A 103 18.77 17.47 2.59
N ARG A 104 19.00 16.39 1.83
CA ARG A 104 19.68 15.16 2.26
C ARG A 104 19.10 14.49 3.50
N GLY A 105 17.78 14.57 3.68
CA GLY A 105 17.07 13.94 4.77
C GLY A 105 16.85 14.83 6.02
N TYR A 106 17.35 16.04 6.05
CA TYR A 106 17.00 17.01 7.08
C TYR A 106 15.58 17.52 6.86
N LEU A 107 14.73 17.37 7.87
CA LEU A 107 13.33 17.79 7.77
C LEU A 107 13.23 19.27 7.35
N THR A 108 12.61 19.49 6.22
CA THR A 108 12.57 20.79 5.56
C THR A 108 11.16 21.04 5.01
N SER A 109 10.65 22.22 5.22
CA SER A 109 9.37 22.65 4.67
C SER A 109 9.50 22.97 3.18
N ALA A 110 8.47 22.66 2.39
CA ALA A 110 8.40 23.11 1.01
C ALA A 110 8.35 24.65 0.89
N ALA A 111 7.94 25.35 1.94
CA ALA A 111 7.92 26.82 1.98
C ALA A 111 9.34 27.42 2.02
N ASP A 112 10.36 26.64 2.38
CA ASP A 112 11.75 27.09 2.42
C ASP A 112 12.42 27.08 1.03
N PHE A 113 11.70 26.61 0.02
CA PHE A 113 12.15 26.57 -1.38
C PHE A 113 11.36 27.58 -2.25
N ASP A 114 12.07 28.47 -2.89
CA ASP A 114 11.48 29.34 -3.92
C ASP A 114 11.43 28.59 -5.27
N VAL A 115 10.36 27.84 -5.48
CA VAL A 115 10.15 27.01 -6.67
C VAL A 115 8.90 27.41 -7.43
N LYS A 116 9.06 27.72 -8.70
CA LYS A 116 7.93 27.88 -9.60
C LYS A 116 7.45 26.49 -10.05
N TYR A 117 6.31 26.07 -9.50
CA TYR A 117 5.73 24.77 -9.83
C TYR A 117 5.17 24.73 -11.25
N THR A 118 5.59 23.73 -11.99
CA THR A 118 5.02 23.43 -13.31
C THR A 118 3.61 22.86 -13.15
N LYS A 119 2.66 23.36 -13.93
CA LYS A 119 1.32 22.74 -13.99
C LYS A 119 1.44 21.44 -14.80
N PRO A 120 1.21 20.27 -14.19
CA PRO A 120 1.25 19.02 -14.92
C PRO A 120 0.11 18.96 -15.93
N ARG A 121 0.39 18.45 -17.12
CA ARG A 121 -0.63 18.06 -18.09
C ARG A 121 -0.68 16.53 -18.08
N TYR A 122 -1.76 15.99 -17.59
CA TYR A 122 -1.98 14.56 -17.57
C TYR A 122 -2.89 14.15 -18.73
N PHE A 123 -2.45 13.17 -19.48
CA PHE A 123 -3.23 12.53 -20.51
C PHE A 123 -3.34 11.04 -20.18
N PHE A 124 -4.56 10.59 -19.96
CA PHE A 124 -4.80 9.18 -19.74
C PHE A 124 -4.54 8.38 -21.02
N ASP A 125 -3.49 7.57 -21.02
CA ASP A 125 -3.18 6.63 -22.08
C ASP A 125 -3.79 5.27 -21.76
N LYS A 126 -4.87 4.91 -22.42
CA LYS A 126 -5.61 3.67 -22.19
C LYS A 126 -4.92 2.42 -22.77
N THR A 127 -3.91 2.61 -23.62
CA THR A 127 -3.21 1.51 -24.31
C THR A 127 -2.69 0.44 -23.35
N ILE A 128 -2.26 0.84 -22.15
CA ILE A 128 -1.80 -0.10 -21.12
C ILE A 128 -2.91 -1.08 -20.72
N TYR A 129 -4.12 -0.57 -20.54
CA TYR A 129 -5.26 -1.40 -20.17
C TYR A 129 -5.74 -2.23 -21.35
N GLU A 130 -5.79 -1.66 -22.55
CA GLU A 130 -6.16 -2.38 -23.77
C GLU A 130 -5.25 -3.58 -24.04
N ASN A 131 -3.97 -3.47 -23.68
CA ASN A 131 -2.99 -4.56 -23.86
C ASN A 131 -2.93 -5.56 -22.68
N ARG A 132 -3.53 -5.27 -21.53
CA ARG A 132 -3.40 -6.10 -20.33
C ARG A 132 -4.69 -6.58 -19.72
N VAL A 133 -5.79 -5.91 -19.99
CA VAL A 133 -7.09 -6.20 -19.38
C VAL A 133 -8.06 -6.64 -20.47
N PHE A 134 -8.61 -7.83 -20.31
CA PHE A 134 -9.70 -8.28 -21.16
C PHE A 134 -10.97 -7.49 -20.81
N ASP A 135 -11.52 -6.77 -21.77
CA ASP A 135 -12.81 -6.10 -21.64
C ASP A 135 -13.93 -7.03 -22.03
N SER A 136 -14.62 -7.56 -21.03
CA SER A 136 -15.73 -8.49 -21.18
C SER A 136 -17.09 -7.81 -21.35
N LYS A 137 -17.16 -6.47 -21.30
CA LYS A 137 -18.45 -5.75 -21.43
C LYS A 137 -19.13 -6.08 -22.76
N GLY A 138 -20.33 -6.60 -22.69
CA GLY A 138 -21.10 -7.04 -23.87
C GLY A 138 -20.56 -8.29 -24.56
N LYS A 139 -19.61 -9.01 -23.95
CA LYS A 139 -18.99 -10.24 -24.46
C LYS A 139 -19.11 -11.36 -23.44
N ALA A 140 -20.22 -11.39 -22.70
CA ALA A 140 -20.46 -12.46 -21.75
C ALA A 140 -20.54 -13.80 -22.49
N ASP A 141 -19.79 -14.77 -22.00
CA ASP A 141 -19.83 -16.15 -22.45
C ASP A 141 -20.21 -17.04 -21.27
N PRO A 142 -21.46 -17.50 -21.18
CA PRO A 142 -21.92 -18.31 -20.06
C PRO A 142 -21.28 -19.71 -20.03
N ASP A 143 -20.67 -20.15 -21.12
CA ASP A 143 -20.04 -21.46 -21.23
C ASP A 143 -18.55 -21.42 -20.88
N THR A 144 -18.01 -20.24 -20.54
CA THR A 144 -16.64 -20.11 -20.11
C THR A 144 -16.41 -20.81 -18.77
N GLU A 145 -15.56 -21.83 -18.76
CA GLU A 145 -15.17 -22.55 -17.57
C GLU A 145 -14.24 -21.70 -16.68
N ILE A 146 -14.55 -21.64 -15.39
CA ILE A 146 -13.69 -20.99 -14.40
C ILE A 146 -12.58 -21.95 -14.00
N GLN A 147 -11.34 -21.54 -14.25
CA GLN A 147 -10.16 -22.30 -13.83
C GLN A 147 -9.51 -21.63 -12.62
N PHE A 148 -9.47 -22.36 -11.51
CA PHE A 148 -8.84 -21.86 -10.30
C PHE A 148 -7.30 -21.99 -10.35
N GLY A 149 -6.61 -20.97 -9.86
CA GLY A 149 -5.18 -21.05 -9.59
C GLY A 149 -4.87 -21.98 -8.40
N PRO A 150 -3.59 -22.32 -8.17
CA PRO A 150 -3.19 -23.34 -7.20
C PRO A 150 -3.60 -23.06 -5.74
N ASN A 151 -3.76 -21.80 -5.36
CA ASN A 151 -4.12 -21.39 -4.01
C ASN A 151 -5.59 -20.92 -3.89
N ILE A 152 -6.35 -21.02 -4.96
CA ILE A 152 -7.77 -20.63 -4.94
C ILE A 152 -8.60 -21.85 -4.60
N LYS A 153 -9.46 -21.70 -3.60
CA LYS A 153 -10.43 -22.72 -3.19
C LYS A 153 -11.83 -22.19 -3.43
N ASP A 154 -12.70 -23.10 -3.79
CA ASP A 154 -14.11 -22.79 -3.92
C ASP A 154 -14.74 -22.44 -2.56
N TRP A 155 -15.87 -21.76 -2.58
CA TRP A 155 -16.66 -21.52 -1.40
C TRP A 155 -17.24 -22.84 -0.88
N PRO A 156 -17.34 -23.00 0.45
CA PRO A 156 -18.05 -24.14 1.00
C PRO A 156 -19.54 -24.05 0.68
N GLU A 157 -20.23 -25.18 0.70
CA GLU A 157 -21.67 -25.17 0.65
C GLU A 157 -22.25 -24.38 1.82
N MET A 158 -23.10 -23.42 1.51
CA MET A 158 -23.73 -22.55 2.50
C MET A 158 -25.23 -22.69 2.42
N PRO A 159 -25.93 -22.70 3.56
CA PRO A 159 -27.38 -22.72 3.55
C PRO A 159 -27.94 -21.45 2.91
N ALA A 160 -29.05 -21.57 2.21
CA ALA A 160 -29.74 -20.40 1.66
C ALA A 160 -30.21 -19.49 2.80
N LEU A 161 -30.14 -18.17 2.57
CA LEU A 161 -30.71 -17.21 3.52
C LEU A 161 -32.22 -17.38 3.60
N THR A 162 -32.73 -17.36 4.83
CA THR A 162 -34.17 -17.37 5.12
C THR A 162 -34.68 -15.95 5.34
N GLU A 163 -36.01 -15.76 5.32
CA GLU A 163 -36.64 -14.47 5.59
C GLU A 163 -36.25 -13.91 6.98
N ASN A 164 -36.11 -14.80 7.95
CA ASN A 164 -35.73 -14.44 9.33
C ASN A 164 -34.47 -15.20 9.73
N LEU A 165 -33.55 -14.50 10.41
CA LEU A 165 -32.32 -15.05 10.94
C LEU A 165 -32.36 -15.00 12.47
N VAL A 166 -32.08 -16.13 13.11
CA VAL A 166 -31.85 -16.20 14.56
C VAL A 166 -30.35 -16.32 14.78
N LEU A 167 -29.77 -15.30 15.43
CA LEU A 167 -28.33 -15.22 15.66
C LEU A 167 -28.06 -15.34 17.18
N LYS A 168 -27.01 -16.08 17.51
CA LYS A 168 -26.46 -16.14 18.87
C LYS A 168 -25.23 -15.26 18.90
N VAL A 169 -25.13 -14.35 19.89
CA VAL A 169 -23.90 -13.62 20.17
C VAL A 169 -22.90 -14.60 20.76
N VAL A 170 -21.77 -14.76 20.12
CA VAL A 170 -20.72 -15.71 20.52
C VAL A 170 -19.39 -15.03 20.87
N SER A 171 -19.24 -13.75 20.53
CA SER A 171 -18.11 -12.92 20.94
C SER A 171 -18.55 -11.48 21.08
N GLU A 172 -18.00 -10.76 22.04
CA GLU A 172 -18.28 -9.37 22.31
C GLU A 172 -16.97 -8.61 22.56
N ILE A 173 -16.71 -7.58 21.77
CA ILE A 173 -15.49 -6.78 21.86
C ILE A 173 -15.85 -5.41 22.47
N HIS A 174 -15.27 -5.10 23.61
CA HIS A 174 -15.48 -3.84 24.34
C HIS A 174 -14.41 -2.77 24.09
N ASP A 175 -13.44 -3.04 23.24
CA ASP A 175 -12.40 -2.08 22.91
C ASP A 175 -13.00 -0.84 22.21
N PRO A 176 -12.53 0.37 22.54
CA PRO A 176 -13.06 1.60 21.94
C PRO A 176 -12.75 1.69 20.43
N VAL A 177 -11.74 0.98 19.97
CA VAL A 177 -11.34 0.91 18.57
C VAL A 177 -10.94 -0.52 18.22
N THR A 178 -11.52 -1.04 17.14
CA THR A 178 -11.15 -2.34 16.56
C THR A 178 -10.74 -2.13 15.12
N THR A 179 -9.58 -2.67 14.75
CA THR A 179 -9.05 -2.60 13.39
C THR A 179 -9.35 -3.88 12.63
N THR A 180 -9.32 -3.81 11.30
CA THR A 180 -9.45 -5.00 10.45
C THR A 180 -8.34 -6.02 10.69
N ASP A 181 -7.16 -5.58 11.14
CA ASP A 181 -6.05 -6.47 11.46
C ASP A 181 -6.24 -7.26 12.77
N GLU A 182 -7.09 -6.73 13.66
CA GLU A 182 -7.51 -7.45 14.87
C GLU A 182 -8.62 -8.46 14.58
N LEU A 183 -9.47 -8.16 13.60
CA LEU A 183 -10.52 -9.08 13.14
C LEU A 183 -9.89 -10.23 12.34
N ILE A 184 -9.05 -9.93 11.38
CA ILE A 184 -8.31 -10.90 10.55
C ILE A 184 -6.88 -10.39 10.36
N PRO A 185 -5.87 -11.00 11.00
CA PRO A 185 -4.49 -10.51 10.98
C PRO A 185 -3.87 -10.67 9.58
N SER A 186 -3.62 -9.56 8.91
CA SER A 186 -3.22 -9.53 7.51
C SER A 186 -1.84 -10.16 7.23
N GLY A 187 -0.92 -10.09 8.18
CA GLY A 187 0.40 -10.71 8.05
C GLY A 187 0.34 -12.23 8.05
N GLU A 188 -0.46 -12.81 8.93
CA GLU A 188 -0.59 -14.26 9.12
C GLU A 188 -1.46 -14.89 8.02
N THR A 189 -2.39 -14.12 7.47
CA THR A 189 -3.39 -14.62 6.52
C THR A 189 -3.05 -14.37 5.06
N SER A 190 -1.87 -13.82 4.75
CA SER A 190 -1.52 -13.43 3.38
C SER A 190 -1.59 -14.60 2.38
N SER A 191 -1.25 -15.81 2.81
CA SER A 191 -1.31 -17.03 1.98
C SER A 191 -2.71 -17.62 1.82
N PHE A 192 -3.67 -17.18 2.63
CA PHE A 192 -5.04 -17.74 2.66
C PHE A 192 -6.08 -16.84 1.99
N ARG A 193 -5.69 -15.70 1.41
CA ARG A 193 -6.63 -14.71 0.86
C ARG A 193 -7.56 -15.24 -0.22
N SER A 194 -7.16 -16.29 -0.92
CA SER A 194 -7.97 -16.97 -1.93
C SER A 194 -8.54 -18.32 -1.45
N ASN A 195 -8.49 -18.56 -0.15
CA ASN A 195 -9.05 -19.73 0.51
C ASN A 195 -9.95 -19.28 1.66
N PRO A 196 -11.28 -19.14 1.44
CA PRO A 196 -12.18 -18.55 2.44
C PRO A 196 -12.25 -19.36 3.74
N LEU A 197 -12.17 -20.69 3.69
CA LEU A 197 -12.15 -21.53 4.89
C LEU A 197 -10.86 -21.34 5.69
N GLY A 198 -9.71 -21.43 5.03
CA GLY A 198 -8.41 -21.19 5.69
C GLY A 198 -8.28 -19.77 6.22
N LEU A 199 -8.90 -18.78 5.55
CA LEU A 199 -8.95 -17.42 6.06
C LEU A 199 -9.84 -17.30 7.31
N ALA A 200 -10.98 -17.98 7.31
CA ALA A 200 -11.95 -17.93 8.41
C ALA A 200 -11.37 -18.43 9.75
N GLU A 201 -10.43 -19.39 9.71
CA GLU A 201 -9.73 -19.90 10.90
C GLU A 201 -8.96 -18.83 11.68
N PHE A 202 -8.69 -17.69 11.07
CA PHE A 202 -8.01 -16.55 11.70
C PHE A 202 -8.97 -15.47 12.20
N THR A 203 -10.28 -15.65 12.06
CA THR A 203 -11.27 -14.67 12.51
C THR A 203 -11.15 -14.48 14.02
N LEU A 204 -10.91 -13.22 14.43
CA LEU A 204 -10.71 -12.81 15.82
C LEU A 204 -9.56 -13.50 16.56
N SER A 205 -8.70 -14.24 15.88
CA SER A 205 -7.63 -15.05 16.49
C SER A 205 -6.72 -14.29 17.48
N ARG A 206 -6.66 -12.97 17.37
CA ARG A 206 -5.89 -12.10 18.28
C ARG A 206 -6.71 -11.52 19.42
N LYS A 207 -8.02 -11.47 19.31
CA LYS A 207 -8.93 -10.86 20.30
C LYS A 207 -9.70 -11.91 21.10
N ASP A 208 -10.18 -12.91 20.43
CA ASP A 208 -10.93 -14.01 21.00
C ASP A 208 -10.53 -15.32 20.29
N PRO A 209 -9.43 -15.96 20.72
CA PRO A 209 -8.91 -17.17 20.08
C PRO A 209 -9.86 -18.38 20.12
N GLU A 210 -10.88 -18.33 21.00
CA GLU A 210 -11.87 -19.39 21.13
C GLU A 210 -13.10 -19.17 20.22
N TYR A 211 -13.08 -18.10 19.40
CA TYR A 211 -14.18 -17.74 18.51
C TYR A 211 -14.40 -18.76 17.39
N VAL A 212 -13.34 -19.38 16.86
CA VAL A 212 -13.36 -20.34 15.74
C VAL A 212 -13.14 -21.76 16.21
#